data_cfe4ffd0003df03f9beadfc004310fef
#
_entry.id   cfe4ffd0003df03f9beadfc004310fef
#
_cell.length_a   1.000
_cell.length_b   1.000
_cell.length_c   1.000
_cell.angle_alpha   90.00
_cell.angle_beta   90.00
_cell.angle_gamma   90.00
#
_symmetry.space_group_name_H-M   'P 1'
#
loop_
_entity.id
_entity.type
_entity.pdbx_description
1 polymer ?
#
loop_
_entity_poly.entity_id
_entity_poly.type
_entity_poly.pdbx_seq_one_letter_code
_entity_poly.pdbx_strand_id
1 'polypeptide(L)'
;MFFFPLFLFAQFDFNSNCREAYRSILSLHFTEAGKILNAEKATHPFNLIPVYLENYIDFFSVFIGEEPSVFEKFRKTQELRFDILKKGNMESPYYRYCLGNMRIQFALCRMKFGEYKSAALDISRANGDLKENAQLHPDFLLTNSGLGLIHVLAGVIPDNYSWILRILGLEGNVQKGLDEIAVMAGYAGNNKTYQLFRIESMFYLTFLDATLGKDANNALWILKKFEDQKTSFPGFANPLLIFIKASILTKAGKTDEALQNLQEYHTSSEEFPFYYLEYLTGLNKLNRLDPDADLYFIRFLKNFRGQNYIKSGYQKLAWTFLIKGNILKYEEYIGKALNRGALLVDNDIQANREAKYKEQPNIILLKTRLLSDGGYVDRAIHLLMDQSVKSVVKTPKDLLEYNYRLGRIYQQSGKQSEALKYFGITMRDGADQSWYFAENAALQSGMIYEQNKEYRNAAQYYKLCLSMKNTEYKNSLDQKARLGMKRIKPYLP
;
A
#
# COMPACT_ATOMS: atom_id res chain seq x y z
N MET A 1 -36.31 22.94 -46.04
CA MET A 1 -35.02 22.72 -45.42
C MET A 1 -35.28 22.48 -43.95
N PHE A 2 -35.42 21.22 -43.55
CA PHE A 2 -35.71 20.86 -42.13
C PHE A 2 -34.41 20.93 -41.37
N PHE A 3 -34.24 21.92 -40.48
CA PHE A 3 -33.21 21.91 -39.46
C PHE A 3 -33.61 20.84 -38.44
N PHE A 4 -32.97 19.67 -38.49
CA PHE A 4 -32.93 18.77 -37.32
C PHE A 4 -32.02 19.45 -36.27
N PRO A 5 -32.51 19.77 -35.09
CA PRO A 5 -31.61 20.16 -34.00
C PRO A 5 -30.73 18.94 -33.69
N LEU A 6 -29.47 19.03 -34.05
CA LEU A 6 -28.46 18.14 -33.48
C LEU A 6 -28.50 18.38 -31.97
N PHE A 7 -29.20 17.51 -31.26
CA PHE A 7 -29.05 17.41 -29.82
C PHE A 7 -27.60 17.02 -29.56
N LEU A 8 -26.75 17.99 -29.30
CA LEU A 8 -25.37 17.81 -28.85
C LEU A 8 -25.46 17.27 -27.41
N PHE A 9 -25.66 15.96 -27.27
CA PHE A 9 -25.54 15.30 -25.97
C PHE A 9 -24.08 15.44 -25.51
N ALA A 10 -23.90 15.71 -24.23
CA ALA A 10 -22.58 15.68 -23.60
C ALA A 10 -21.94 14.29 -23.81
N GLN A 11 -20.75 14.28 -24.42
CA GLN A 11 -20.07 13.08 -24.90
C GLN A 11 -18.92 12.69 -23.98
N PHE A 12 -18.48 11.45 -24.09
CA PHE A 12 -17.28 10.95 -23.43
C PHE A 12 -16.25 10.60 -24.52
N ASP A 13 -15.43 11.55 -24.89
CA ASP A 13 -14.36 11.36 -25.87
C ASP A 13 -12.98 11.39 -25.21
N PHE A 14 -12.36 10.22 -25.09
CA PHE A 14 -11.00 10.07 -24.56
C PHE A 14 -9.98 10.33 -25.69
N ASN A 15 -10.01 11.55 -26.24
CA ASN A 15 -9.19 11.99 -27.36
C ASN A 15 -7.70 12.20 -27.03
N SER A 16 -6.91 12.74 -27.98
CA SER A 16 -5.47 12.94 -27.81
C SER A 16 -5.12 13.85 -26.63
N ASN A 17 -5.85 14.97 -26.46
CA ASN A 17 -5.61 15.92 -25.35
C ASN A 17 -5.91 15.27 -23.99
N CYS A 18 -7.02 14.52 -23.89
CA CYS A 18 -7.35 13.77 -22.69
C CYS A 18 -6.30 12.69 -22.36
N ARG A 19 -5.74 12.02 -23.39
CA ARG A 19 -4.66 11.03 -23.19
C ARG A 19 -3.36 11.68 -22.71
N GLU A 20 -3.02 12.84 -23.23
CA GLU A 20 -1.85 13.61 -22.81
C GLU A 20 -2.01 14.12 -21.38
N ALA A 21 -3.16 14.72 -21.05
CA ALA A 21 -3.48 15.13 -19.70
C ALA A 21 -3.40 13.96 -18.70
N TYR A 22 -3.92 12.78 -19.08
CA TYR A 22 -3.85 11.59 -18.22
C TYR A 22 -2.40 11.11 -18.00
N ARG A 23 -1.52 11.18 -19.02
CA ARG A 23 -0.08 10.91 -18.84
C ARG A 23 0.55 11.88 -17.86
N SER A 24 0.30 13.18 -18.03
CA SER A 24 0.80 14.23 -17.11
C SER A 24 0.30 14.00 -15.68
N ILE A 25 -0.96 13.58 -15.51
CA ILE A 25 -1.52 13.22 -14.19
C ILE A 25 -0.76 12.04 -13.57
N LEU A 26 -0.55 10.96 -14.32
CA LEU A 26 0.17 9.78 -13.82
C LEU A 26 1.65 10.06 -13.51
N SER A 27 2.20 11.11 -14.11
CA SER A 27 3.55 11.62 -13.84
C SER A 27 3.56 12.73 -12.79
N LEU A 28 2.44 12.98 -12.12
CA LEU A 28 2.24 14.01 -11.08
C LEU A 28 2.45 15.46 -11.57
N HIS A 29 2.43 15.73 -12.87
CA HIS A 29 2.50 17.07 -13.48
C HIS A 29 1.10 17.72 -13.52
N PHE A 30 0.52 17.98 -12.35
CA PHE A 30 -0.89 18.41 -12.24
C PHE A 30 -1.16 19.79 -12.85
N THR A 31 -0.20 20.71 -12.78
CA THR A 31 -0.32 22.03 -13.38
C THR A 31 -0.42 21.96 -14.90
N GLU A 32 0.40 21.13 -15.52
CA GLU A 32 0.39 20.91 -16.98
C GLU A 32 -0.90 20.21 -17.42
N ALA A 33 -1.26 19.12 -16.71
CA ALA A 33 -2.52 18.43 -16.97
C ALA A 33 -3.72 19.38 -16.90
N GLY A 34 -3.78 20.25 -15.90
CA GLY A 34 -4.83 21.25 -15.77
C GLY A 34 -4.90 22.24 -16.94
N LYS A 35 -3.75 22.68 -17.48
CA LYS A 35 -3.70 23.53 -18.68
C LYS A 35 -4.28 22.81 -19.90
N ILE A 36 -3.89 21.56 -20.14
CA ILE A 36 -4.39 20.74 -21.25
C ILE A 36 -5.90 20.52 -21.11
N LEU A 37 -6.39 20.17 -19.91
CA LEU A 37 -7.82 19.95 -19.67
C LEU A 37 -8.65 21.23 -19.85
N ASN A 38 -8.13 22.40 -19.47
CA ASN A 38 -8.80 23.67 -19.68
C ASN A 38 -8.88 24.02 -21.17
N ALA A 39 -7.82 23.79 -21.94
CA ALA A 39 -7.82 23.98 -23.40
C ALA A 39 -8.83 23.03 -24.06
N GLU A 40 -8.88 21.76 -23.64
CA GLU A 40 -9.85 20.78 -24.15
C GLU A 40 -11.30 21.21 -23.87
N LYS A 41 -11.61 21.66 -22.65
CA LYS A 41 -12.95 22.18 -22.32
C LYS A 41 -13.34 23.40 -23.12
N ALA A 42 -12.38 24.24 -23.50
CA ALA A 42 -12.64 25.43 -24.35
C ALA A 42 -12.93 25.04 -25.79
N THR A 43 -12.25 24.04 -26.32
CA THR A 43 -12.40 23.61 -27.75
C THR A 43 -13.53 22.58 -27.92
N HIS A 44 -13.77 21.74 -26.92
CA HIS A 44 -14.78 20.67 -26.92
C HIS A 44 -15.64 20.72 -25.65
N PRO A 45 -16.50 21.76 -25.48
CA PRO A 45 -17.23 22.02 -24.24
C PRO A 45 -18.22 20.93 -23.84
N PHE A 46 -18.58 20.04 -24.76
CA PHE A 46 -19.47 18.90 -24.50
C PHE A 46 -18.73 17.61 -24.16
N ASN A 47 -17.37 17.60 -24.20
CA ASN A 47 -16.60 16.45 -23.77
C ASN A 47 -16.51 16.39 -22.24
N LEU A 48 -16.99 15.31 -21.62
CA LEU A 48 -17.03 15.13 -20.17
C LEU A 48 -15.77 14.43 -19.60
N ILE A 49 -14.91 13.86 -20.44
CA ILE A 49 -13.67 13.23 -19.97
C ILE A 49 -12.75 14.21 -19.21
N PRO A 50 -12.60 15.49 -19.59
CA PRO A 50 -11.86 16.45 -18.78
C PRO A 50 -12.33 16.56 -17.33
N VAL A 51 -13.64 16.53 -17.08
CA VAL A 51 -14.21 16.58 -15.72
C VAL A 51 -13.80 15.34 -14.91
N TYR A 52 -13.81 14.17 -15.54
CA TYR A 52 -13.34 12.94 -14.95
C TYR A 52 -11.83 12.98 -14.64
N LEU A 53 -11.00 13.53 -15.55
CA LEU A 53 -9.56 13.65 -15.35
C LEU A 53 -9.18 14.70 -14.28
N GLU A 54 -9.95 15.77 -14.15
CA GLU A 54 -9.80 16.71 -13.02
C GLU A 54 -10.02 16.00 -11.67
N ASN A 55 -10.91 15.02 -11.62
CA ASN A 55 -11.07 14.21 -10.40
C ASN A 55 -9.82 13.38 -10.06
N TYR A 56 -9.08 12.89 -11.06
CA TYR A 56 -7.79 12.23 -10.83
C TYR A 56 -6.75 13.16 -10.22
N ILE A 57 -6.69 14.43 -10.66
CA ILE A 57 -5.78 15.42 -10.07
C ILE A 57 -6.08 15.60 -8.58
N ASP A 58 -7.35 15.81 -8.23
CA ASP A 58 -7.75 15.96 -6.83
C ASP A 58 -7.54 14.66 -6.04
N PHE A 59 -7.85 13.50 -6.64
CA PHE A 59 -7.62 12.19 -6.05
C PHE A 59 -6.15 11.99 -5.66
N PHE A 60 -5.21 12.15 -6.60
CA PHE A 60 -3.80 11.97 -6.31
C PHE A 60 -3.27 13.04 -5.35
N SER A 61 -3.75 14.28 -5.44
CA SER A 61 -3.38 15.35 -4.49
C SER A 61 -3.74 14.97 -3.07
N VAL A 62 -4.94 14.39 -2.86
CA VAL A 62 -5.40 13.94 -1.54
C VAL A 62 -4.73 12.63 -1.14
N PHE A 63 -4.66 11.65 -2.03
CA PHE A 63 -4.16 10.31 -1.72
C PHE A 63 -2.66 10.28 -1.40
N ILE A 64 -1.88 11.15 -2.07
CA ILE A 64 -0.43 11.29 -1.87
C ILE A 64 -0.11 12.32 -0.78
N GLY A 65 -0.80 13.47 -0.79
CA GLY A 65 -0.54 14.58 0.13
C GLY A 65 -1.18 14.41 1.51
N GLU A 66 -2.29 13.70 1.59
CA GLU A 66 -3.07 13.40 2.81
C GLU A 66 -3.43 14.66 3.63
N GLU A 67 -3.49 15.83 2.99
CA GLU A 67 -3.79 17.08 3.68
C GLU A 67 -5.31 17.23 3.90
N PRO A 68 -5.79 17.42 5.15
CA PRO A 68 -7.22 17.49 5.45
C PRO A 68 -7.96 18.61 4.72
N SER A 69 -7.33 19.77 4.55
CA SER A 69 -7.93 20.91 3.84
C SER A 69 -8.16 20.60 2.36
N VAL A 70 -7.24 19.88 1.72
CA VAL A 70 -7.36 19.44 0.33
C VAL A 70 -8.46 18.37 0.20
N PHE A 71 -8.56 17.46 1.17
CA PHE A 71 -9.62 16.45 1.18
C PHE A 71 -11.02 17.09 1.31
N GLU A 72 -11.19 18.09 2.18
CA GLU A 72 -12.47 18.80 2.29
C GLU A 72 -12.85 19.57 1.02
N LYS A 73 -11.87 20.13 0.31
CA LYS A 73 -12.10 20.73 -1.00
C LYS A 73 -12.52 19.66 -2.02
N PHE A 74 -11.81 18.54 -2.07
CA PHE A 74 -12.12 17.43 -2.96
C PHE A 74 -13.55 16.89 -2.73
N ARG A 75 -13.98 16.78 -1.49
CA ARG A 75 -15.36 16.37 -1.13
C ARG A 75 -16.42 17.20 -1.85
N LYS A 76 -16.24 18.52 -1.85
CA LYS A 76 -17.18 19.47 -2.49
C LYS A 76 -17.11 19.40 -4.01
N THR A 77 -15.89 19.38 -4.57
CA THR A 77 -15.71 19.34 -6.04
C THR A 77 -16.19 18.03 -6.64
N GLN A 78 -16.07 16.92 -5.93
CA GLN A 78 -16.54 15.62 -6.39
C GLN A 78 -18.06 15.59 -6.59
N GLU A 79 -18.86 16.12 -5.66
CA GLU A 79 -20.32 16.18 -5.78
C GLU A 79 -20.72 16.94 -7.05
N LEU A 80 -20.11 18.11 -7.29
CA LEU A 80 -20.35 18.91 -8.49
C LEU A 80 -20.00 18.15 -9.78
N ARG A 81 -18.86 17.41 -9.79
CA ARG A 81 -18.46 16.61 -10.95
C ARG A 81 -19.41 15.45 -11.21
N PHE A 82 -19.93 14.80 -10.19
CA PHE A 82 -20.98 13.78 -10.36
C PHE A 82 -22.21 14.35 -11.05
N ASP A 83 -22.67 15.53 -10.66
CA ASP A 83 -23.84 16.16 -11.26
C ASP A 83 -23.60 16.59 -12.73
N ILE A 84 -22.37 16.93 -13.08
CA ILE A 84 -21.99 17.20 -14.47
C ILE A 84 -21.96 15.89 -15.27
N LEU A 85 -21.29 14.85 -14.78
CA LEU A 85 -21.13 13.58 -15.51
C LEU A 85 -22.47 12.86 -15.74
N LYS A 86 -23.41 12.96 -14.79
CA LYS A 86 -24.77 12.40 -14.93
C LYS A 86 -25.58 12.99 -16.08
N LYS A 87 -25.18 14.16 -16.63
CA LYS A 87 -25.81 14.77 -17.80
C LYS A 87 -25.28 14.19 -19.12
N GLY A 88 -24.30 13.30 -19.07
CA GLY A 88 -23.69 12.68 -20.24
C GLY A 88 -24.52 11.58 -20.87
N ASN A 89 -24.11 11.13 -22.04
CA ASN A 89 -24.74 10.02 -22.76
C ASN A 89 -24.61 8.71 -21.97
N MET A 90 -25.73 8.18 -21.48
CA MET A 90 -25.83 6.96 -20.68
C MET A 90 -25.48 5.68 -21.47
N GLU A 91 -25.56 5.73 -22.81
CA GLU A 91 -25.16 4.63 -23.69
C GLU A 91 -23.65 4.54 -23.90
N SER A 92 -22.90 5.54 -23.44
CA SER A 92 -21.43 5.49 -23.53
C SER A 92 -20.87 4.54 -22.47
N PRO A 93 -19.93 3.64 -22.84
CA PRO A 93 -19.24 2.78 -21.85
C PRO A 93 -18.44 3.59 -20.82
N TYR A 94 -18.07 4.82 -21.13
CA TYR A 94 -17.40 5.72 -20.18
C TYR A 94 -18.35 6.31 -19.13
N TYR A 95 -19.67 6.37 -19.38
CA TYR A 95 -20.62 6.98 -18.43
C TYR A 95 -20.56 6.32 -17.05
N ARG A 96 -20.91 5.04 -16.95
CA ARG A 96 -20.90 4.30 -15.69
C ARG A 96 -19.48 4.03 -15.19
N TYR A 97 -18.54 3.83 -16.11
CA TYR A 97 -17.12 3.66 -15.76
C TYR A 97 -16.57 4.87 -15.01
N CYS A 98 -16.77 6.09 -15.50
CA CYS A 98 -16.29 7.31 -14.84
C CYS A 98 -16.92 7.49 -13.47
N LEU A 99 -18.27 7.30 -13.36
CA LEU A 99 -18.99 7.40 -12.10
C LEU A 99 -18.47 6.37 -11.07
N GLY A 100 -18.34 5.11 -11.48
CA GLY A 100 -17.88 4.02 -10.61
C GLY A 100 -16.42 4.25 -10.17
N ASN A 101 -15.53 4.62 -11.09
CA ASN A 101 -14.12 4.83 -10.77
C ASN A 101 -13.89 6.05 -9.86
N MET A 102 -14.62 7.15 -10.09
CA MET A 102 -14.58 8.30 -9.18
C MET A 102 -15.02 7.94 -7.76
N ARG A 103 -16.02 7.05 -7.61
CA ARG A 103 -16.44 6.56 -6.28
C ARG A 103 -15.33 5.73 -5.63
N ILE A 104 -14.63 4.87 -6.39
CA ILE A 104 -13.48 4.10 -5.87
C ILE A 104 -12.38 5.04 -5.40
N GLN A 105 -12.00 6.02 -6.21
CA GLN A 105 -10.98 7.02 -5.87
C GLN A 105 -11.33 7.75 -4.56
N PHE A 106 -12.58 8.16 -4.43
CA PHE A 106 -13.04 8.86 -3.23
C PHE A 106 -13.09 7.95 -2.00
N ALA A 107 -13.51 6.70 -2.16
CA ALA A 107 -13.47 5.70 -1.10
C ALA A 107 -12.04 5.45 -0.60
N LEU A 108 -11.06 5.37 -1.51
CA LEU A 108 -9.65 5.23 -1.15
C LEU A 108 -9.14 6.44 -0.34
N CYS A 109 -9.52 7.67 -0.73
CA CYS A 109 -9.22 8.86 0.06
C CYS A 109 -9.89 8.80 1.44
N ARG A 110 -11.18 8.46 1.53
CA ARG A 110 -11.88 8.30 2.81
C ARG A 110 -11.20 7.30 3.74
N MET A 111 -10.72 6.18 3.21
CA MET A 111 -9.97 5.20 3.99
C MET A 111 -8.68 5.79 4.59
N LYS A 112 -7.98 6.66 3.87
CA LYS A 112 -6.80 7.40 4.37
C LYS A 112 -7.13 8.29 5.57
N PHE A 113 -8.38 8.76 5.66
CA PHE A 113 -8.88 9.62 6.75
C PHE A 113 -9.71 8.86 7.80
N GLY A 114 -9.78 7.51 7.72
CA GLY A 114 -10.49 6.69 8.70
C GLY A 114 -12.01 6.65 8.52
N GLU A 115 -12.55 7.17 7.42
CA GLU A 115 -13.99 7.20 7.12
C GLU A 115 -14.49 5.88 6.51
N TYR A 116 -14.21 4.75 7.16
CA TYR A 116 -14.43 3.40 6.59
C TYR A 116 -15.90 3.10 6.23
N LYS A 117 -16.87 3.59 7.02
CA LYS A 117 -18.30 3.38 6.75
C LYS A 117 -18.74 4.07 5.45
N SER A 118 -18.35 5.32 5.29
CA SER A 118 -18.65 6.10 4.09
C SER A 118 -17.91 5.55 2.87
N ALA A 119 -16.66 5.12 3.03
CA ALA A 119 -15.92 4.44 1.97
C ALA A 119 -16.61 3.16 1.49
N ALA A 120 -17.16 2.34 2.41
CA ALA A 120 -17.88 1.13 2.05
C ALA A 120 -19.16 1.43 1.24
N LEU A 121 -19.88 2.50 1.56
CA LEU A 121 -21.04 2.96 0.77
C LEU A 121 -20.64 3.39 -0.64
N ASP A 122 -19.54 4.13 -0.78
CA ASP A 122 -19.03 4.54 -2.10
C ASP A 122 -18.60 3.33 -2.93
N ILE A 123 -17.93 2.36 -2.32
CA ILE A 123 -17.54 1.09 -2.97
C ILE A 123 -18.78 0.31 -3.42
N SER A 124 -19.85 0.26 -2.62
CA SER A 124 -21.08 -0.41 -2.99
C SER A 124 -21.76 0.23 -4.21
N ARG A 125 -21.84 1.56 -4.23
CA ARG A 125 -22.37 2.29 -5.37
C ARG A 125 -21.50 2.10 -6.62
N ALA A 126 -20.19 2.16 -6.47
CA ALA A 126 -19.24 1.88 -7.55
C ALA A 126 -19.43 0.47 -8.13
N ASN A 127 -19.65 -0.52 -7.27
CA ASN A 127 -19.92 -1.90 -7.68
C ASN A 127 -21.20 -2.01 -8.53
N GLY A 128 -22.26 -1.28 -8.18
CA GLY A 128 -23.49 -1.19 -8.98
C GLY A 128 -23.19 -0.60 -10.36
N ASP A 129 -22.59 0.59 -10.41
CA ASP A 129 -22.27 1.28 -11.66
C ASP A 129 -21.39 0.40 -12.58
N LEU A 130 -20.34 -0.25 -12.04
CA LEU A 130 -19.41 -1.04 -12.83
C LEU A 130 -19.98 -2.41 -13.25
N LYS A 131 -20.77 -3.07 -12.42
CA LYS A 131 -21.47 -4.32 -12.82
C LYS A 131 -22.45 -4.08 -13.95
N GLU A 132 -23.23 -3.02 -13.87
CA GLU A 132 -24.13 -2.63 -14.95
C GLU A 132 -23.36 -2.27 -16.23
N ASN A 133 -22.25 -1.55 -16.09
CA ASN A 133 -21.38 -1.25 -17.24
C ASN A 133 -20.82 -2.50 -17.91
N ALA A 134 -20.38 -3.49 -17.13
CA ALA A 134 -19.86 -4.76 -17.65
C ALA A 134 -20.94 -5.57 -18.39
N GLN A 135 -22.20 -5.48 -17.99
CA GLN A 135 -23.33 -6.13 -18.66
C GLN A 135 -23.70 -5.46 -19.97
N LEU A 136 -23.73 -4.12 -19.98
CA LEU A 136 -24.11 -3.33 -21.17
C LEU A 136 -22.97 -3.25 -22.19
N HIS A 137 -21.71 -3.25 -21.73
CA HIS A 137 -20.51 -3.05 -22.55
C HIS A 137 -19.44 -4.10 -22.21
N PRO A 138 -19.65 -5.40 -22.53
CA PRO A 138 -18.74 -6.48 -22.14
C PRO A 138 -17.34 -6.33 -22.75
N ASP A 139 -17.22 -5.67 -23.90
CA ASP A 139 -15.95 -5.41 -24.59
C ASP A 139 -15.17 -4.22 -24.03
N PHE A 140 -15.77 -3.45 -23.10
CA PHE A 140 -15.12 -2.31 -22.48
C PHE A 140 -14.31 -2.73 -21.24
N LEU A 141 -13.10 -3.21 -21.45
CA LEU A 141 -12.28 -3.90 -20.46
C LEU A 141 -11.79 -3.02 -19.29
N LEU A 142 -11.82 -1.69 -19.39
CA LEU A 142 -11.47 -0.80 -18.27
C LEU A 142 -12.33 -1.07 -17.03
N THR A 143 -13.57 -1.52 -17.22
CA THR A 143 -14.48 -1.89 -16.13
C THR A 143 -13.89 -2.97 -15.23
N ASN A 144 -13.12 -3.91 -15.80
CA ASN A 144 -12.55 -5.04 -15.05
C ASN A 144 -11.53 -4.60 -13.99
N SER A 145 -10.73 -3.56 -14.27
CA SER A 145 -9.80 -3.02 -13.26
C SER A 145 -10.55 -2.45 -12.05
N GLY A 146 -11.63 -1.73 -12.28
CA GLY A 146 -12.45 -1.17 -11.20
C GLY A 146 -13.16 -2.26 -10.38
N LEU A 147 -13.74 -3.28 -11.04
CA LEU A 147 -14.35 -4.43 -10.35
C LEU A 147 -13.30 -5.21 -9.57
N GLY A 148 -12.11 -5.43 -10.16
CA GLY A 148 -10.99 -6.08 -9.50
C GLY A 148 -10.57 -5.36 -8.22
N LEU A 149 -10.44 -4.04 -8.26
CA LEU A 149 -10.16 -3.23 -7.06
C LEU A 149 -11.23 -3.42 -6.00
N ILE A 150 -12.53 -3.40 -6.36
CA ILE A 150 -13.63 -3.60 -5.42
C ILE A 150 -13.55 -4.98 -4.77
N HIS A 151 -13.31 -6.05 -5.55
CA HIS A 151 -13.18 -7.40 -5.01
C HIS A 151 -12.00 -7.55 -4.04
N VAL A 152 -10.85 -6.90 -4.36
CA VAL A 152 -9.70 -6.88 -3.44
C VAL A 152 -10.03 -6.10 -2.18
N LEU A 153 -10.52 -4.86 -2.30
CA LEU A 153 -10.82 -4.00 -1.15
C LEU A 153 -11.85 -4.65 -0.22
N ALA A 154 -12.92 -5.23 -0.77
CA ALA A 154 -13.90 -5.98 0.01
C ALA A 154 -13.30 -7.24 0.66
N GLY A 155 -12.32 -7.88 0.00
CA GLY A 155 -11.65 -9.09 0.50
C GLY A 155 -10.70 -8.84 1.69
N VAL A 156 -10.29 -7.59 1.92
CA VAL A 156 -9.35 -7.21 2.99
C VAL A 156 -9.99 -6.44 4.14
N ILE A 157 -11.28 -6.14 4.05
CA ILE A 157 -12.00 -5.48 5.15
C ILE A 157 -11.92 -6.37 6.41
N PRO A 158 -11.54 -5.79 7.56
CA PRO A 158 -11.51 -6.53 8.83
C PRO A 158 -12.87 -7.11 9.21
N ASP A 159 -12.88 -8.26 9.90
CA ASP A 159 -14.11 -8.99 10.22
C ASP A 159 -15.12 -8.19 11.05
N ASN A 160 -14.67 -7.26 11.88
CA ASN A 160 -15.55 -6.35 12.62
C ASN A 160 -16.39 -5.43 11.71
N TYR A 161 -16.01 -5.28 10.44
CA TYR A 161 -16.75 -4.55 9.41
C TYR A 161 -17.38 -5.47 8.35
N SER A 162 -17.17 -6.79 8.42
CA SER A 162 -17.67 -7.75 7.41
C SER A 162 -19.21 -7.77 7.29
N TRP A 163 -19.92 -7.41 8.36
CA TRP A 163 -21.37 -7.26 8.35
C TRP A 163 -21.82 -6.14 7.38
N ILE A 164 -21.02 -5.07 7.24
CA ILE A 164 -21.30 -3.97 6.28
C ILE A 164 -21.27 -4.52 4.86
N LEU A 165 -20.25 -5.35 4.53
CA LEU A 165 -20.14 -5.96 3.19
C LEU A 165 -21.38 -6.80 2.86
N ARG A 166 -21.86 -7.60 3.81
CA ARG A 166 -23.06 -8.43 3.63
C ARG A 166 -24.31 -7.60 3.37
N ILE A 167 -24.50 -6.52 4.15
CA ILE A 167 -25.64 -5.59 3.96
C ILE A 167 -25.57 -4.92 2.58
N LEU A 168 -24.38 -4.56 2.13
CA LEU A 168 -24.15 -3.87 0.86
C LEU A 168 -24.05 -4.82 -0.34
N GLY A 169 -24.19 -6.14 -0.15
CA GLY A 169 -24.10 -7.14 -1.23
C GLY A 169 -22.70 -7.19 -1.90
N LEU A 170 -21.65 -6.84 -1.15
CA LEU A 170 -20.28 -6.85 -1.64
C LEU A 170 -19.62 -8.20 -1.35
N GLU A 171 -19.11 -8.85 -2.39
CA GLU A 171 -18.32 -10.07 -2.29
C GLU A 171 -16.83 -9.73 -2.32
N GLY A 172 -16.13 -10.04 -1.23
CA GLY A 172 -14.69 -9.87 -1.15
C GLY A 172 -13.94 -11.12 -1.61
N ASN A 173 -13.15 -11.01 -2.68
CA ASN A 173 -12.26 -12.07 -3.13
C ASN A 173 -10.98 -11.47 -3.69
N VAL A 174 -9.91 -11.51 -2.89
CA VAL A 174 -8.61 -10.93 -3.27
C VAL A 174 -8.06 -11.55 -4.54
N GLN A 175 -8.09 -12.89 -4.66
CA GLN A 175 -7.51 -13.56 -5.84
C GLN A 175 -8.29 -13.22 -7.11
N LYS A 176 -9.63 -13.31 -7.07
CA LYS A 176 -10.48 -12.91 -8.20
C LYS A 176 -10.20 -11.47 -8.65
N GLY A 177 -10.09 -10.55 -7.68
CA GLY A 177 -9.81 -9.16 -8.00
C GLY A 177 -8.44 -8.93 -8.62
N LEU A 178 -7.41 -9.62 -8.14
CA LEU A 178 -6.07 -9.58 -8.74
C LEU A 178 -6.09 -10.14 -10.18
N ASP A 179 -6.82 -11.24 -10.42
CA ASP A 179 -6.94 -11.86 -11.76
C ASP A 179 -7.65 -10.90 -12.72
N GLU A 180 -8.71 -10.23 -12.30
CA GLU A 180 -9.44 -9.24 -13.10
C GLU A 180 -8.54 -8.06 -13.50
N ILE A 181 -7.74 -7.54 -12.57
CA ILE A 181 -6.76 -6.48 -12.86
C ILE A 181 -5.67 -6.99 -13.80
N ALA A 182 -5.19 -8.23 -13.60
CA ALA A 182 -4.14 -8.85 -14.42
C ALA A 182 -4.59 -9.04 -15.87
N VAL A 183 -5.85 -9.43 -16.10
CA VAL A 183 -6.43 -9.53 -17.45
C VAL A 183 -6.34 -8.16 -18.17
N MET A 184 -6.74 -7.08 -17.50
CA MET A 184 -6.65 -5.74 -18.08
C MET A 184 -5.19 -5.32 -18.35
N ALA A 185 -4.29 -5.57 -17.42
CA ALA A 185 -2.87 -5.25 -17.57
C ALA A 185 -2.24 -6.00 -18.75
N GLY A 186 -2.58 -7.29 -18.94
CA GLY A 186 -2.12 -8.11 -20.05
C GLY A 186 -2.69 -7.67 -21.40
N TYR A 187 -4.01 -7.47 -21.46
CA TYR A 187 -4.70 -7.03 -22.67
C TYR A 187 -4.22 -5.65 -23.15
N ALA A 188 -4.07 -4.71 -22.24
CA ALA A 188 -3.61 -3.34 -22.55
C ALA A 188 -2.22 -3.32 -23.20
N GLY A 189 -1.36 -4.33 -22.91
CA GLY A 189 -0.04 -4.46 -23.53
C GLY A 189 -0.08 -4.67 -25.04
N ASN A 190 -1.13 -5.28 -25.53
CA ASN A 190 -1.29 -5.66 -26.95
C ASN A 190 -2.27 -4.75 -27.71
N ASN A 191 -2.99 -3.86 -27.03
CA ASN A 191 -3.99 -2.99 -27.63
C ASN A 191 -3.63 -1.51 -27.43
N LYS A 192 -3.36 -0.81 -28.54
CA LYS A 192 -2.96 0.63 -28.53
C LYS A 192 -3.97 1.53 -27.84
N THR A 193 -5.26 1.21 -27.90
CA THR A 193 -6.32 2.00 -27.27
C THR A 193 -6.22 1.96 -25.75
N TYR A 194 -5.86 0.80 -25.17
CA TYR A 194 -5.78 0.60 -23.72
C TYR A 194 -4.37 0.70 -23.15
N GLN A 195 -3.35 0.84 -24.00
CA GLN A 195 -1.94 0.88 -23.58
C GLN A 195 -1.68 1.93 -22.49
N LEU A 196 -2.36 3.06 -22.54
CA LEU A 196 -2.24 4.14 -21.57
C LEU A 196 -2.70 3.72 -20.15
N PHE A 197 -3.74 2.89 -20.05
CA PHE A 197 -4.31 2.42 -18.79
C PHE A 197 -3.54 1.25 -18.17
N ARG A 198 -2.58 0.70 -18.93
CA ARG A 198 -1.76 -0.41 -18.44
C ARG A 198 -0.93 -0.03 -17.23
N ILE A 199 -0.37 1.20 -17.19
CA ILE A 199 0.44 1.67 -16.05
C ILE A 199 -0.39 1.64 -14.78
N GLU A 200 -1.60 2.18 -14.82
CA GLU A 200 -2.49 2.19 -13.65
C GLU A 200 -2.88 0.77 -13.22
N SER A 201 -3.25 -0.09 -14.17
CA SER A 201 -3.60 -1.48 -13.87
C SER A 201 -2.42 -2.27 -13.28
N MET A 202 -1.21 -2.06 -13.81
CA MET A 202 0.01 -2.66 -13.27
C MET A 202 0.35 -2.09 -11.89
N PHE A 203 0.11 -0.80 -11.68
CA PHE A 203 0.24 -0.17 -10.38
C PHE A 203 -0.64 -0.90 -9.35
N TYR A 204 -1.93 -1.01 -9.62
CA TYR A 204 -2.85 -1.68 -8.71
C TYR A 204 -2.45 -3.13 -8.48
N LEU A 205 -2.20 -3.89 -9.57
CA LEU A 205 -1.82 -5.30 -9.47
C LEU A 205 -0.59 -5.51 -8.60
N THR A 206 0.47 -4.75 -8.86
CA THR A 206 1.76 -4.93 -8.18
C THR A 206 1.68 -4.46 -6.73
N PHE A 207 1.07 -3.31 -6.47
CA PHE A 207 0.91 -2.78 -5.12
C PHE A 207 0.02 -3.68 -4.24
N LEU A 208 -1.10 -4.15 -4.79
CA LEU A 208 -2.02 -5.01 -4.05
C LEU A 208 -1.40 -6.39 -3.80
N ASP A 209 -0.75 -7.00 -4.79
CA ASP A 209 -0.07 -8.27 -4.61
C ASP A 209 1.08 -8.16 -3.60
N ALA A 210 1.89 -7.09 -3.66
CA ALA A 210 2.93 -6.85 -2.65
C ALA A 210 2.38 -6.63 -1.25
N THR A 211 1.20 -6.02 -1.12
CA THR A 211 0.60 -5.70 0.17
C THR A 211 -0.13 -6.89 0.77
N LEU A 212 -0.86 -7.65 -0.03
CA LEU A 212 -1.80 -8.69 0.35
C LEU A 212 -1.35 -10.09 -0.09
N GLY A 213 -0.47 -10.16 -1.08
CA GLY A 213 0.08 -11.39 -1.60
C GLY A 213 0.93 -12.14 -0.58
N LYS A 214 1.21 -13.40 -0.91
CA LYS A 214 1.98 -14.34 -0.07
C LYS A 214 3.44 -13.88 0.07
N ASP A 215 4.03 -13.41 -1.03
CA ASP A 215 5.45 -13.12 -1.14
C ASP A 215 5.70 -11.84 -1.95
N ALA A 216 6.51 -10.93 -1.41
CA ALA A 216 6.93 -9.73 -2.12
C ALA A 216 7.73 -10.05 -3.41
N ASN A 217 8.36 -11.22 -3.50
CA ASN A 217 9.06 -11.66 -4.71
C ASN A 217 8.12 -11.90 -5.89
N ASN A 218 6.86 -12.30 -5.65
CA ASN A 218 5.87 -12.42 -6.72
C ASN A 218 5.56 -11.05 -7.35
N ALA A 219 5.40 -10.02 -6.53
CA ALA A 219 5.21 -8.66 -7.01
C ALA A 219 6.45 -8.13 -7.78
N LEU A 220 7.67 -8.46 -7.34
CA LEU A 220 8.91 -8.16 -8.08
C LEU A 220 8.94 -8.84 -9.44
N TRP A 221 8.51 -10.10 -9.52
CA TRP A 221 8.47 -10.84 -10.78
C TRP A 221 7.45 -10.22 -11.77
N ILE A 222 6.26 -9.82 -11.27
CA ILE A 222 5.26 -9.11 -12.06
C ILE A 222 5.84 -7.80 -12.58
N LEU A 223 6.50 -7.02 -11.70
CA LEU A 223 7.14 -5.75 -12.05
C LEU A 223 8.21 -5.95 -13.12
N LYS A 224 9.08 -6.95 -12.96
CA LYS A 224 10.13 -7.28 -13.93
C LYS A 224 9.55 -7.66 -15.29
N LYS A 225 8.51 -8.51 -15.34
CA LYS A 225 7.82 -8.82 -16.59
C LYS A 225 7.26 -7.58 -17.29
N PHE A 226 6.83 -6.61 -16.51
CA PHE A 226 6.37 -5.33 -17.05
C PHE A 226 7.52 -4.50 -17.63
N GLU A 227 8.65 -4.41 -16.93
CA GLU A 227 9.86 -3.70 -17.40
C GLU A 227 10.46 -4.36 -18.65
N ASP A 228 10.51 -5.69 -18.71
CA ASP A 228 11.04 -6.46 -19.84
C ASP A 228 10.22 -6.29 -21.14
N GLN A 229 8.93 -6.01 -21.03
CA GLN A 229 8.07 -5.78 -22.19
C GLN A 229 8.23 -4.38 -22.79
N LYS A 230 9.43 -3.82 -22.84
CA LYS A 230 9.83 -2.53 -23.48
C LYS A 230 8.68 -1.74 -24.15
N THR A 231 7.61 -1.52 -23.38
CA THR A 231 6.51 -0.71 -23.87
C THR A 231 6.91 0.73 -23.66
N SER A 232 7.13 1.37 -24.78
CA SER A 232 7.35 2.74 -25.16
C SER A 232 6.69 3.78 -24.25
N PHE A 233 7.12 3.86 -22.99
CA PHE A 233 7.06 5.09 -22.23
C PHE A 233 8.48 5.63 -22.22
N PRO A 234 8.87 6.42 -23.24
CA PRO A 234 10.21 6.98 -23.30
C PRO A 234 10.40 7.94 -22.14
N GLY A 235 11.35 7.62 -21.28
CA GLY A 235 12.08 8.63 -20.53
C GLY A 235 11.49 9.17 -19.24
N PHE A 236 10.44 8.59 -18.65
CA PHE A 236 9.91 9.13 -17.40
C PHE A 236 10.24 8.20 -16.23
N ALA A 237 11.06 8.71 -15.31
CA ALA A 237 11.06 8.26 -13.93
C ALA A 237 9.68 8.57 -13.32
N ASN A 238 8.66 7.74 -13.62
CA ASN A 238 7.31 7.97 -13.13
C ASN A 238 7.29 7.80 -11.60
N PRO A 239 6.95 8.84 -10.82
CA PRO A 239 7.03 8.82 -9.36
C PRO A 239 6.21 7.69 -8.72
N LEU A 240 5.06 7.34 -9.32
CA LEU A 240 4.21 6.25 -8.84
C LEU A 240 4.89 4.89 -9.04
N LEU A 241 5.57 4.67 -10.16
CA LEU A 241 6.31 3.43 -10.41
C LEU A 241 7.54 3.33 -9.50
N ILE A 242 8.26 4.45 -9.29
CA ILE A 242 9.38 4.51 -8.32
C ILE A 242 8.90 4.16 -6.92
N PHE A 243 7.78 4.74 -6.49
CA PHE A 243 7.18 4.47 -5.19
C PHE A 243 6.83 2.97 -5.03
N ILE A 244 6.19 2.37 -6.05
CA ILE A 244 5.83 0.95 -5.99
C ILE A 244 7.05 0.07 -5.94
N LYS A 245 7.98 0.26 -6.87
CA LYS A 245 9.20 -0.52 -6.94
C LYS A 245 9.98 -0.43 -5.64
N ALA A 246 10.18 0.78 -5.10
CA ALA A 246 10.83 0.98 -3.82
C ALA A 246 10.08 0.29 -2.66
N SER A 247 8.75 0.39 -2.63
CA SER A 247 7.94 -0.23 -1.58
C SER A 247 8.03 -1.75 -1.59
N ILE A 248 8.00 -2.37 -2.78
CA ILE A 248 8.14 -3.83 -2.97
C ILE A 248 9.55 -4.28 -2.58
N LEU A 249 10.58 -3.59 -3.06
CA LEU A 249 11.99 -3.89 -2.77
C LEU A 249 12.27 -3.78 -1.27
N THR A 250 11.75 -2.73 -0.61
CA THR A 250 11.86 -2.57 0.85
C THR A 250 11.20 -3.74 1.58
N LYS A 251 9.99 -4.14 1.16
CA LYS A 251 9.27 -5.28 1.77
C LYS A 251 9.96 -6.61 1.53
N ALA A 252 10.64 -6.76 0.39
CA ALA A 252 11.42 -7.95 0.03
C ALA A 252 12.81 -8.00 0.71
N GLY A 253 13.18 -7.00 1.50
CA GLY A 253 14.51 -6.90 2.10
C GLY A 253 15.62 -6.62 1.08
N LYS A 254 15.29 -5.99 -0.05
CA LYS A 254 16.26 -5.63 -1.12
C LYS A 254 16.61 -4.14 -1.02
N THR A 255 17.19 -3.79 0.12
CA THR A 255 17.43 -2.39 0.51
C THR A 255 18.33 -1.64 -0.49
N ASP A 256 19.40 -2.25 -0.99
CA ASP A 256 20.32 -1.57 -1.92
C ASP A 256 19.63 -1.27 -3.26
N GLU A 257 18.85 -2.23 -3.79
CA GLU A 257 18.04 -2.04 -4.99
C GLU A 257 16.96 -0.96 -4.77
N ALA A 258 16.32 -0.93 -3.58
CA ALA A 258 15.36 0.10 -3.22
C ALA A 258 15.96 1.50 -3.19
N LEU A 259 17.15 1.64 -2.58
CA LEU A 259 17.88 2.91 -2.52
C LEU A 259 18.32 3.36 -3.91
N GLN A 260 18.84 2.45 -4.75
CA GLN A 260 19.18 2.77 -6.13
C GLN A 260 17.97 3.30 -6.90
N ASN A 261 16.81 2.61 -6.83
CA ASN A 261 15.59 3.06 -7.47
C ASN A 261 15.10 4.43 -6.95
N LEU A 262 15.23 4.69 -5.65
CA LEU A 262 14.84 5.97 -5.05
C LEU A 262 15.80 7.11 -5.44
N GLN A 263 17.09 6.82 -5.71
CA GLN A 263 18.06 7.80 -6.18
C GLN A 263 17.83 8.22 -7.65
N GLU A 264 17.17 7.40 -8.45
CA GLU A 264 16.77 7.74 -9.82
C GLU A 264 15.67 8.81 -9.87
N TYR A 265 14.99 9.03 -8.74
CA TYR A 265 13.94 10.04 -8.64
C TYR A 265 14.51 11.42 -8.30
N HIS A 266 14.35 12.33 -9.22
CA HIS A 266 14.68 13.74 -9.03
C HIS A 266 13.39 14.55 -9.10
N THR A 267 12.97 15.10 -7.97
CA THR A 267 11.77 15.94 -7.89
C THR A 267 11.96 17.17 -8.80
N SER A 268 11.12 17.30 -9.81
CA SER A 268 11.00 18.52 -10.59
C SER A 268 10.17 19.54 -9.81
N SER A 269 10.44 20.85 -9.98
CA SER A 269 9.60 21.91 -9.41
C SER A 269 8.18 21.95 -10.00
N GLU A 270 7.97 21.26 -11.11
CA GLU A 270 6.68 21.17 -11.81
C GLU A 270 5.84 19.96 -11.36
N GLU A 271 6.45 19.02 -10.64
CA GLU A 271 5.78 17.84 -10.13
C GLU A 271 5.09 18.10 -8.78
N PHE A 272 3.95 17.43 -8.57
CA PHE A 272 3.34 17.40 -7.24
C PHE A 272 4.27 16.63 -6.28
N PRO A 273 4.64 17.20 -5.11
CA PRO A 273 5.65 16.65 -4.24
C PRO A 273 5.20 15.33 -3.60
N PHE A 274 6.02 14.29 -3.74
CA PHE A 274 5.76 12.97 -3.15
C PHE A 274 6.66 12.73 -1.94
N TYR A 275 6.44 13.46 -0.85
CA TYR A 275 7.29 13.43 0.35
C TYR A 275 7.40 12.06 1.04
N TYR A 276 6.45 11.13 0.79
CA TYR A 276 6.57 9.78 1.34
C TYR A 276 7.78 9.01 0.79
N LEU A 277 8.33 9.38 -0.36
CA LEU A 277 9.59 8.84 -0.89
C LEU A 277 10.77 9.17 0.02
N GLU A 278 10.78 10.33 0.68
CA GLU A 278 11.76 10.66 1.71
C GLU A 278 11.66 9.71 2.92
N TYR A 279 10.43 9.39 3.36
CA TYR A 279 10.23 8.42 4.43
C TYR A 279 10.76 7.03 4.03
N LEU A 280 10.48 6.56 2.81
CA LEU A 280 10.98 5.28 2.30
C LEU A 280 12.51 5.26 2.19
N THR A 281 13.11 6.35 1.72
CA THR A 281 14.57 6.48 1.64
C THR A 281 15.19 6.41 3.04
N GLY A 282 14.64 7.18 3.99
CA GLY A 282 15.07 7.14 5.39
C GLY A 282 14.94 5.75 6.01
N LEU A 283 13.83 5.03 5.72
CA LEU A 283 13.60 3.67 6.21
C LEU A 283 14.66 2.68 5.68
N ASN A 284 14.94 2.70 4.38
CA ASN A 284 15.94 1.83 3.77
C ASN A 284 17.35 2.14 4.27
N LYS A 285 17.71 3.42 4.40
CA LYS A 285 18.96 3.84 5.02
C LYS A 285 19.10 3.40 6.48
N LEU A 286 18.01 3.52 7.24
CA LEU A 286 17.98 3.04 8.63
C LEU A 286 18.12 1.51 8.70
N ASN A 287 17.48 0.76 7.79
CA ASN A 287 17.64 -0.69 7.69
C ASN A 287 19.09 -1.11 7.38
N ARG A 288 19.80 -0.31 6.61
CA ARG A 288 21.24 -0.52 6.32
C ARG A 288 22.17 -0.02 7.44
N LEU A 289 21.60 0.70 8.43
CA LEU A 289 22.29 1.41 9.51
C LEU A 289 23.17 2.57 9.01
N ASP A 290 22.75 3.25 7.95
CA ASP A 290 23.44 4.42 7.42
C ASP A 290 23.36 5.60 8.41
N PRO A 291 24.47 6.34 8.58
CA PRO A 291 24.51 7.42 9.56
C PRO A 291 23.68 8.65 9.19
N ASP A 292 23.29 8.81 7.92
CA ASP A 292 22.54 9.95 7.40
C ASP A 292 21.02 9.69 7.24
N ALA A 293 20.50 8.56 7.76
CA ALA A 293 19.10 8.21 7.69
C ALA A 293 18.18 9.26 8.31
N ASP A 294 18.64 9.96 9.36
CA ASP A 294 17.91 11.04 10.03
C ASP A 294 17.56 12.21 9.11
N LEU A 295 18.42 12.56 8.14
CA LEU A 295 18.18 13.67 7.23
C LEU A 295 16.89 13.50 6.41
N TYR A 296 16.60 12.27 6.01
CA TYR A 296 15.43 11.93 5.21
C TYR A 296 14.13 11.99 6.03
N PHE A 297 14.16 11.47 7.26
CA PHE A 297 12.99 11.61 8.16
C PHE A 297 12.73 13.06 8.54
N ILE A 298 13.78 13.88 8.73
CA ILE A 298 13.64 15.32 8.99
C ILE A 298 12.99 16.01 7.79
N ARG A 299 13.43 15.73 6.55
CA ARG A 299 12.81 16.30 5.35
C ARG A 299 11.36 15.89 5.19
N PHE A 300 11.04 14.59 5.40
CA PHE A 300 9.68 14.10 5.41
C PHE A 300 8.81 14.86 6.44
N LEU A 301 9.20 14.87 7.70
CA LEU A 301 8.44 15.47 8.80
C LEU A 301 8.30 17.01 8.68
N LYS A 302 9.26 17.67 8.01
CA LYS A 302 9.21 19.12 7.77
C LYS A 302 8.22 19.48 6.65
N ASN A 303 8.14 18.68 5.60
CA ASN A 303 7.46 19.06 4.37
C ASN A 303 6.09 18.38 4.21
N PHE A 304 5.92 17.14 4.70
CA PHE A 304 4.66 16.43 4.59
C PHE A 304 3.61 17.00 5.53
N ARG A 305 2.41 17.29 5.01
CA ARG A 305 1.28 17.87 5.74
C ARG A 305 0.15 16.89 6.03
N GLY A 306 0.35 15.63 5.63
CA GLY A 306 -0.59 14.55 5.84
C GLY A 306 -0.62 14.04 7.28
N GLN A 307 -1.44 13.01 7.51
CA GLN A 307 -1.73 12.49 8.85
C GLN A 307 -1.03 11.17 9.17
N ASN A 308 -0.83 10.31 8.15
CA ASN A 308 -0.27 8.98 8.34
C ASN A 308 1.26 8.99 8.26
N TYR A 309 1.88 8.02 8.92
CA TYR A 309 3.33 7.86 9.03
C TYR A 309 4.08 8.97 9.78
N ILE A 310 3.37 9.95 10.35
CA ILE A 310 3.99 11.03 11.12
C ILE A 310 4.57 10.52 12.43
N LYS A 311 3.79 9.76 13.20
CA LYS A 311 4.29 9.16 14.45
C LYS A 311 5.42 8.18 14.17
N SER A 312 5.26 7.36 13.14
CA SER A 312 6.29 6.44 12.67
C SER A 312 7.56 7.16 12.20
N GLY A 313 7.43 8.28 11.49
CA GLY A 313 8.55 9.14 11.10
C GLY A 313 9.35 9.64 12.30
N TYR A 314 8.66 10.13 13.34
CA TYR A 314 9.31 10.53 14.60
C TYR A 314 9.96 9.35 15.32
N GLN A 315 9.33 8.18 15.36
CA GLN A 315 9.91 6.96 15.94
C GLN A 315 11.19 6.54 15.20
N LYS A 316 11.16 6.50 13.86
CA LYS A 316 12.34 6.12 13.07
C LYS A 316 13.48 7.13 13.23
N LEU A 317 13.14 8.42 13.28
CA LEU A 317 14.10 9.48 13.58
C LEU A 317 14.69 9.30 14.99
N ALA A 318 13.88 8.99 15.99
CA ALA A 318 14.35 8.68 17.34
C ALA A 318 15.28 7.48 17.34
N TRP A 319 14.95 6.39 16.60
CA TRP A 319 15.82 5.21 16.49
C TRP A 319 17.19 5.52 15.86
N THR A 320 17.27 6.43 14.88
CA THR A 320 18.56 6.84 14.32
C THR A 320 19.46 7.45 15.38
N PHE A 321 18.90 8.29 16.28
CA PHE A 321 19.66 8.89 17.37
C PHE A 321 19.97 7.89 18.48
N LEU A 322 19.08 6.95 18.80
CA LEU A 322 19.35 5.86 19.74
C LEU A 322 20.54 5.01 19.29
N ILE A 323 20.57 4.65 18.01
CA ILE A 323 21.66 3.85 17.40
C ILE A 323 22.98 4.61 17.42
N LYS A 324 22.95 5.95 17.28
CA LYS A 324 24.11 6.85 17.40
C LYS A 324 24.55 7.09 18.88
N GLY A 325 23.83 6.52 19.87
CA GLY A 325 24.09 6.71 21.29
C GLY A 325 23.57 8.03 21.86
N ASN A 326 22.80 8.79 21.12
CA ASN A 326 22.23 10.06 21.59
C ASN A 326 20.84 9.86 22.22
N ILE A 327 20.83 9.50 23.51
CA ILE A 327 19.59 9.20 24.24
C ILE A 327 18.69 10.45 24.38
N LEU A 328 19.27 11.61 24.58
CA LEU A 328 18.48 12.86 24.73
C LEU A 328 17.66 13.16 23.46
N LYS A 329 18.27 13.02 22.29
CA LYS A 329 17.53 13.17 21.02
C LYS A 329 16.53 12.05 20.78
N TYR A 330 16.83 10.81 21.18
CA TYR A 330 15.85 9.73 21.14
C TYR A 330 14.61 10.11 21.95
N GLU A 331 14.77 10.54 23.20
CA GLU A 331 13.64 10.93 24.06
C GLU A 331 12.87 12.13 23.51
N GLU A 332 13.57 13.12 22.97
CA GLU A 332 12.94 14.28 22.33
C GLU A 332 12.03 13.85 21.17
N TYR A 333 12.56 13.05 20.23
CA TYR A 333 11.80 12.69 19.02
C TYR A 333 10.72 11.66 19.26
N ILE A 334 10.96 10.66 20.13
CA ILE A 334 9.91 9.70 20.49
C ILE A 334 8.75 10.40 21.23
N GLY A 335 9.06 11.41 22.05
CA GLY A 335 8.05 12.23 22.71
C GLY A 335 7.14 12.99 21.72
N LYS A 336 7.67 13.43 20.57
CA LYS A 336 6.88 14.08 19.51
C LYS A 336 5.85 13.14 18.87
N ALA A 337 6.10 11.83 18.88
CA ALA A 337 5.17 10.84 18.36
C ALA A 337 3.85 10.77 19.17
N LEU A 338 3.82 11.23 20.43
CA LEU A 338 2.58 11.30 21.22
C LEU A 338 1.58 12.32 20.68
N ASN A 339 2.08 13.49 20.28
CA ASN A 339 1.26 14.68 20.07
C ASN A 339 1.03 15.04 18.60
N ARG A 340 1.62 14.31 17.66
CA ARG A 340 1.54 14.61 16.22
C ARG A 340 1.18 13.37 15.42
N GLY A 341 0.37 13.54 14.35
CA GLY A 341 -0.07 12.48 13.46
C GLY A 341 -1.27 11.68 13.99
N ALA A 342 -1.90 10.93 13.10
CA ALA A 342 -3.08 10.10 13.38
C ALA A 342 -2.71 8.69 13.89
N LEU A 343 -3.74 7.91 14.29
CA LEU A 343 -3.62 6.50 14.71
C LEU A 343 -4.40 5.60 13.74
N LEU A 344 -4.20 5.79 12.44
CA LEU A 344 -4.93 5.09 11.39
C LEU A 344 -4.15 3.91 10.80
N VAL A 345 -2.82 3.96 10.84
CA VAL A 345 -1.95 2.89 10.33
C VAL A 345 -1.17 2.23 11.46
N ASP A 346 -0.93 0.92 11.34
CA ASP A 346 -0.26 0.13 12.37
C ASP A 346 1.10 0.71 12.79
N ASN A 347 1.86 1.26 11.84
CA ASN A 347 3.16 1.86 12.14
C ASN A 347 3.04 3.05 13.10
N ASP A 348 2.01 3.89 12.95
CA ASP A 348 1.76 5.03 13.84
C ASP A 348 1.21 4.57 15.19
N ILE A 349 0.38 3.53 15.20
CA ILE A 349 -0.14 2.93 16.45
C ILE A 349 1.03 2.40 17.28
N GLN A 350 2.00 1.70 16.68
CA GLN A 350 3.16 1.16 17.37
C GLN A 350 4.13 2.26 17.83
N ALA A 351 4.35 3.28 17.00
CA ALA A 351 5.15 4.44 17.38
C ALA A 351 4.56 5.18 18.59
N ASN A 352 3.24 5.35 18.60
CA ASN A 352 2.52 5.95 19.73
C ASN A 352 2.61 5.09 21.00
N ARG A 353 2.57 3.76 20.85
CA ARG A 353 2.71 2.83 21.97
C ARG A 353 4.10 2.94 22.60
N GLU A 354 5.17 2.86 21.80
CA GLU A 354 6.54 3.01 22.30
C GLU A 354 6.71 4.32 23.06
N ALA A 355 6.21 5.43 22.49
CA ALA A 355 6.26 6.73 23.14
C ALA A 355 5.45 6.79 24.45
N LYS A 356 4.23 6.23 24.45
CA LYS A 356 3.31 6.25 25.60
C LYS A 356 3.84 5.45 26.78
N TYR A 357 4.38 4.28 26.51
CA TYR A 357 4.86 3.36 27.56
C TYR A 357 6.36 3.51 27.83
N LYS A 358 7.04 4.44 27.14
CA LYS A 358 8.49 4.67 27.26
C LYS A 358 9.30 3.39 27.07
N GLU A 359 8.85 2.56 26.13
CA GLU A 359 9.46 1.26 25.82
C GLU A 359 10.69 1.43 24.92
N GLN A 360 11.81 1.93 25.49
CA GLN A 360 13.03 2.07 24.72
C GLN A 360 13.51 0.71 24.19
N PRO A 361 13.73 0.58 22.86
CA PRO A 361 14.22 -0.66 22.29
C PRO A 361 15.64 -1.01 22.78
N ASN A 362 15.91 -2.29 22.92
CA ASN A 362 17.29 -2.76 23.07
C ASN A 362 18.07 -2.48 21.80
N ILE A 363 19.19 -1.75 21.90
CA ILE A 363 19.93 -1.24 20.73
C ILE A 363 20.45 -2.38 19.84
N ILE A 364 20.91 -3.50 20.43
CA ILE A 364 21.43 -4.63 19.66
C ILE A 364 20.30 -5.35 18.93
N LEU A 365 19.19 -5.60 19.61
CA LEU A 365 18.00 -6.21 19.02
C LEU A 365 17.36 -5.31 17.95
N LEU A 366 17.34 -3.99 18.17
CA LEU A 366 16.91 -3.02 17.16
C LEU A 366 17.79 -3.05 15.92
N LYS A 367 19.12 -2.98 16.07
CA LYS A 367 20.06 -3.08 14.93
C LYS A 367 19.89 -4.40 14.19
N THR A 368 19.77 -5.51 14.92
CA THR A 368 19.52 -6.83 14.33
C THR A 368 18.23 -6.87 13.53
N ARG A 369 17.15 -6.31 14.09
CA ARG A 369 15.86 -6.17 13.40
C ARG A 369 16.01 -5.41 12.09
N LEU A 370 16.61 -4.21 12.14
CA LEU A 370 16.76 -3.33 10.99
C LEU A 370 17.58 -3.99 9.88
N LEU A 371 18.71 -4.61 10.23
CA LEU A 371 19.53 -5.36 9.28
C LEU A 371 18.77 -6.53 8.66
N SER A 372 18.05 -7.32 9.45
CA SER A 372 17.25 -8.44 8.97
C SER A 372 16.09 -7.96 8.08
N ASP A 373 15.36 -6.92 8.48
CA ASP A 373 14.27 -6.34 7.68
C ASP A 373 14.82 -5.73 6.36
N GLY A 374 16.06 -5.26 6.35
CA GLY A 374 16.76 -4.76 5.16
C GLY A 374 17.41 -5.82 4.27
N GLY A 375 17.37 -7.10 4.66
CA GLY A 375 17.97 -8.22 3.91
C GLY A 375 19.45 -8.45 4.20
N TYR A 376 20.06 -7.73 5.15
CA TYR A 376 21.46 -7.92 5.57
C TYR A 376 21.58 -9.05 6.61
N VAL A 377 21.12 -10.25 6.22
CA VAL A 377 20.95 -11.40 7.11
C VAL A 377 22.26 -11.82 7.77
N ASP A 378 23.37 -11.84 7.01
CA ASP A 378 24.69 -12.20 7.56
C ASP A 378 25.18 -11.17 8.58
N ARG A 379 24.99 -9.88 8.33
CA ARG A 379 25.31 -8.82 9.29
C ARG A 379 24.46 -8.93 10.55
N ALA A 380 23.16 -9.27 10.40
CA ALA A 380 22.24 -9.43 11.52
C ALA A 380 22.62 -10.61 12.41
N ILE A 381 22.95 -11.77 11.84
CA ILE A 381 23.35 -12.94 12.60
C ILE A 381 24.70 -12.75 13.30
N HIS A 382 25.68 -12.17 12.60
CA HIS A 382 26.98 -11.85 13.21
C HIS A 382 26.81 -10.92 14.41
N LEU A 383 26.00 -9.87 14.28
CA LEU A 383 25.75 -8.95 15.40
C LEU A 383 25.18 -9.64 16.64
N LEU A 384 24.34 -10.68 16.48
CA LEU A 384 23.81 -11.45 17.61
C LEU A 384 24.83 -12.47 18.14
N MET A 385 25.60 -13.12 17.26
CA MET A 385 26.55 -14.18 17.63
C MET A 385 27.79 -13.63 18.33
N ASP A 386 28.22 -12.41 17.97
CA ASP A 386 29.36 -11.74 18.60
C ASP A 386 29.12 -11.26 20.03
N GLN A 387 27.84 -11.32 20.46
CA GLN A 387 27.42 -10.90 21.79
C GLN A 387 27.01 -12.11 22.62
N SER A 388 27.41 -12.13 23.87
CA SER A 388 26.82 -13.12 24.80
C SER A 388 25.33 -12.82 25.01
N VAL A 389 24.49 -13.84 25.08
CA VAL A 389 23.05 -13.68 25.35
C VAL A 389 22.81 -12.82 26.59
N LYS A 390 23.63 -13.00 27.63
CA LYS A 390 23.57 -12.22 28.88
C LYS A 390 23.87 -10.72 28.67
N SER A 391 24.66 -10.35 27.68
CA SER A 391 24.95 -8.94 27.39
C SER A 391 23.83 -8.27 26.59
N VAL A 392 23.10 -9.02 25.77
CA VAL A 392 21.99 -8.53 24.94
C VAL A 392 20.68 -8.53 25.73
N VAL A 393 20.35 -9.65 26.40
CA VAL A 393 19.07 -9.86 27.09
C VAL A 393 19.12 -9.22 28.47
N LYS A 394 18.32 -8.18 28.69
CA LYS A 394 18.20 -7.46 29.96
C LYS A 394 16.83 -7.70 30.62
N THR A 395 15.81 -8.00 29.82
CA THR A 395 14.42 -8.15 30.27
C THR A 395 13.80 -9.41 29.66
N PRO A 396 12.67 -9.91 30.22
CA PRO A 396 11.90 -11.00 29.59
C PRO A 396 11.48 -10.67 28.15
N LYS A 397 11.17 -9.40 27.86
CA LYS A 397 10.86 -8.93 26.51
C LYS A 397 12.06 -9.10 25.56
N ASP A 398 13.26 -8.74 26.02
CA ASP A 398 14.50 -8.91 25.23
C ASP A 398 14.76 -10.37 24.90
N LEU A 399 14.54 -11.28 25.85
CA LEU A 399 14.72 -12.72 25.63
C LEU A 399 13.75 -13.26 24.57
N LEU A 400 12.50 -12.85 24.65
CA LEU A 400 11.48 -13.23 23.71
C LEU A 400 11.80 -12.68 22.31
N GLU A 401 12.17 -11.41 22.23
CA GLU A 401 12.61 -10.78 20.97
C GLU A 401 13.86 -11.45 20.40
N TYR A 402 14.86 -11.75 21.22
CA TYR A 402 16.09 -12.44 20.82
C TYR A 402 15.78 -13.75 20.09
N ASN A 403 14.96 -14.63 20.70
CA ASN A 403 14.56 -15.89 20.08
C ASN A 403 13.76 -15.67 18.80
N TYR A 404 12.85 -14.72 18.80
CA TYR A 404 12.09 -14.35 17.61
C TYR A 404 12.98 -13.88 16.46
N ARG A 405 13.99 -13.04 16.75
CA ARG A 405 14.93 -12.54 15.72
C ARG A 405 15.78 -13.68 15.14
N LEU A 406 16.26 -14.59 15.97
CA LEU A 406 16.96 -15.81 15.49
C LEU A 406 16.04 -16.61 14.55
N GLY A 407 14.79 -16.86 14.94
CA GLY A 407 13.81 -17.54 14.08
C GLY A 407 13.66 -16.85 12.72
N ARG A 408 13.53 -15.53 12.71
CA ARG A 408 13.42 -14.72 11.46
C ARG A 408 14.67 -14.80 10.59
N ILE A 409 15.83 -14.66 11.18
CA ILE A 409 17.13 -14.72 10.47
C ILE A 409 17.30 -16.12 9.85
N TYR A 410 17.06 -17.19 10.58
CA TYR A 410 17.14 -18.55 10.04
C TYR A 410 16.12 -18.81 8.93
N GLN A 411 14.90 -18.27 9.05
CA GLN A 411 13.90 -18.36 7.99
C GLN A 411 14.37 -17.67 6.71
N GLN A 412 14.94 -16.46 6.82
CA GLN A 412 15.48 -15.71 5.69
C GLN A 412 16.71 -16.37 5.06
N SER A 413 17.51 -17.10 5.86
CA SER A 413 18.63 -17.90 5.38
C SER A 413 18.23 -19.28 4.79
N GLY A 414 16.94 -19.58 4.69
CA GLY A 414 16.44 -20.87 4.18
C GLY A 414 16.57 -22.03 5.18
N LYS A 415 17.05 -21.79 6.41
CA LYS A 415 17.25 -22.79 7.47
C LYS A 415 15.94 -23.00 8.24
N GLN A 416 14.97 -23.67 7.59
CA GLN A 416 13.61 -23.77 8.10
C GLN A 416 13.48 -24.53 9.42
N SER A 417 14.28 -25.58 9.63
CA SER A 417 14.26 -26.37 10.89
C SER A 417 14.68 -25.52 12.09
N GLU A 418 15.76 -24.77 11.95
CA GLU A 418 16.24 -23.84 12.97
C GLU A 418 15.24 -22.71 13.21
N ALA A 419 14.65 -22.17 12.13
CA ALA A 419 13.62 -21.15 12.24
C ALA A 419 12.42 -21.64 13.06
N LEU A 420 11.88 -22.82 12.74
CA LEU A 420 10.77 -23.42 13.47
C LEU A 420 11.11 -23.72 14.94
N LYS A 421 12.36 -24.15 15.24
CA LYS A 421 12.84 -24.33 16.62
C LYS A 421 12.74 -23.03 17.42
N TYR A 422 13.28 -21.93 16.92
CA TYR A 422 13.27 -20.65 17.63
C TYR A 422 11.88 -20.02 17.67
N PHE A 423 11.06 -20.18 16.64
CA PHE A 423 9.65 -19.79 16.68
C PHE A 423 8.88 -20.61 17.73
N GLY A 424 9.16 -21.92 17.87
CA GLY A 424 8.58 -22.76 18.91
C GLY A 424 8.87 -22.27 20.32
N ILE A 425 10.14 -21.88 20.59
CA ILE A 425 10.54 -21.26 21.86
C ILE A 425 9.77 -19.95 22.07
N THR A 426 9.73 -19.09 21.04
CA THR A 426 9.03 -17.79 21.11
C THR A 426 7.54 -17.94 21.39
N MET A 427 6.87 -18.92 20.75
CA MET A 427 5.44 -19.19 20.96
C MET A 427 5.16 -19.70 22.37
N ARG A 428 5.98 -20.65 22.88
CA ARG A 428 5.83 -21.19 24.21
C ARG A 428 5.99 -20.13 25.30
N ASP A 429 7.06 -19.32 25.19
CA ASP A 429 7.44 -18.37 26.24
C ASP A 429 6.67 -17.04 26.15
N GLY A 430 6.03 -16.79 25.00
CA GLY A 430 5.30 -15.54 24.72
C GLY A 430 3.79 -15.69 24.60
N ALA A 431 3.20 -16.88 24.82
CA ALA A 431 1.78 -17.14 24.59
C ALA A 431 0.84 -16.20 25.35
N ASP A 432 1.19 -15.84 26.59
CA ASP A 432 0.39 -14.99 27.47
C ASP A 432 0.88 -13.52 27.51
N GLN A 433 1.82 -13.18 26.64
CA GLN A 433 2.38 -11.83 26.60
C GLN A 433 1.61 -10.91 25.65
N SER A 434 1.62 -9.61 25.95
CA SER A 434 0.97 -8.60 25.10
C SER A 434 1.77 -8.24 23.84
N TRP A 435 3.03 -8.69 23.73
CA TRP A 435 3.93 -8.40 22.60
C TRP A 435 3.63 -9.32 21.41
N TYR A 436 3.87 -8.81 20.20
CA TYR A 436 3.54 -9.48 18.94
C TYR A 436 4.40 -10.70 18.59
N PHE A 437 5.49 -10.95 19.31
CA PHE A 437 6.51 -11.92 18.89
C PHE A 437 5.96 -13.34 18.76
N ALA A 438 5.19 -13.81 19.74
CA ALA A 438 4.62 -15.16 19.72
C ALA A 438 3.58 -15.34 18.62
N GLU A 439 2.68 -14.38 18.46
CA GLU A 439 1.68 -14.40 17.38
C GLU A 439 2.35 -14.39 15.99
N ASN A 440 3.36 -13.53 15.80
CA ASN A 440 4.07 -13.48 14.53
C ASN A 440 4.92 -14.75 14.31
N ALA A 441 5.49 -15.35 15.36
CA ALA A 441 6.19 -16.62 15.25
C ALA A 441 5.23 -17.74 14.77
N ALA A 442 3.99 -17.78 15.27
CA ALA A 442 2.97 -18.69 14.79
C ALA A 442 2.61 -18.42 13.31
N LEU A 443 2.42 -17.15 12.93
CA LEU A 443 2.17 -16.78 11.55
C LEU A 443 3.30 -17.24 10.61
N GLN A 444 4.56 -16.98 10.98
CA GLN A 444 5.73 -17.37 10.17
C GLN A 444 5.87 -18.89 10.05
N SER A 445 5.60 -19.62 11.15
CA SER A 445 5.58 -21.09 11.13
C SER A 445 4.49 -21.61 10.17
N GLY A 446 3.29 -21.02 10.21
CA GLY A 446 2.22 -21.35 9.27
C GLY A 446 2.63 -21.12 7.82
N MET A 447 3.34 -20.02 7.53
CA MET A 447 3.84 -19.70 6.18
C MET A 447 4.92 -20.69 5.71
N ILE A 448 5.83 -21.13 6.59
CA ILE A 448 6.84 -22.15 6.28
C ILE A 448 6.15 -23.48 5.89
N TYR A 449 5.19 -23.94 6.69
CA TYR A 449 4.46 -25.18 6.40
C TYR A 449 3.60 -25.07 5.13
N GLU A 450 2.99 -23.91 4.87
CA GLU A 450 2.27 -23.64 3.62
C GLU A 450 3.21 -23.73 2.40
N GLN A 451 4.41 -23.17 2.51
CA GLN A 451 5.43 -23.22 1.46
C GLN A 451 5.86 -24.66 1.15
N ASN A 452 5.95 -25.47 2.18
CA ASN A 452 6.29 -26.92 2.08
C ASN A 452 5.10 -27.78 1.66
N LYS A 453 3.91 -27.18 1.40
CA LYS A 453 2.66 -27.89 1.09
C LYS A 453 2.14 -28.79 2.23
N GLU A 454 2.60 -28.55 3.44
CA GLU A 454 2.13 -29.20 4.66
C GLU A 454 0.90 -28.50 5.22
N TYR A 455 -0.20 -28.52 4.47
CA TYR A 455 -1.36 -27.67 4.70
C TYR A 455 -2.06 -27.90 6.04
N ARG A 456 -2.05 -29.12 6.59
CA ARG A 456 -2.60 -29.42 7.92
C ARG A 456 -1.81 -28.69 9.01
N ASN A 457 -0.48 -28.76 8.96
CA ASN A 457 0.40 -28.07 9.88
C ASN A 457 0.23 -26.54 9.74
N ALA A 458 0.22 -26.04 8.51
CA ALA A 458 -0.02 -24.63 8.22
C ALA A 458 -1.33 -24.12 8.86
N ALA A 459 -2.42 -24.89 8.73
CA ALA A 459 -3.71 -24.57 9.31
C ALA A 459 -3.67 -24.49 10.84
N GLN A 460 -2.94 -25.41 11.49
CA GLN A 460 -2.77 -25.40 12.96
C GLN A 460 -2.09 -24.11 13.42
N TYR A 461 -1.00 -23.73 12.78
CA TYR A 461 -0.25 -22.52 13.15
C TYR A 461 -1.00 -21.23 12.81
N TYR A 462 -1.75 -21.16 11.72
CA TYR A 462 -2.61 -20.01 11.45
C TYR A 462 -3.75 -19.88 12.48
N LYS A 463 -4.36 -21.00 12.90
CA LYS A 463 -5.35 -21.00 13.99
C LYS A 463 -4.72 -20.57 15.32
N LEU A 464 -3.52 -21.04 15.62
CA LEU A 464 -2.77 -20.64 16.81
C LEU A 464 -2.50 -19.12 16.79
N CYS A 465 -2.05 -18.57 15.66
CA CYS A 465 -1.87 -17.12 15.47
C CYS A 465 -3.17 -16.37 15.82
N LEU A 466 -4.30 -16.77 15.24
CA LEU A 466 -5.60 -16.12 15.47
C LEU A 466 -6.10 -16.23 16.93
N SER A 467 -5.67 -17.23 17.69
CA SER A 467 -6.09 -17.44 19.07
C SER A 467 -5.30 -16.62 20.10
N MET A 468 -4.14 -16.06 19.72
CA MET A 468 -3.29 -15.29 20.64
C MET A 468 -3.89 -13.92 20.97
N LYS A 469 -3.64 -13.44 22.20
CA LYS A 469 -4.29 -12.25 22.76
C LYS A 469 -3.37 -11.02 22.83
N ASN A 470 -2.28 -10.99 22.08
CA ASN A 470 -1.42 -9.82 22.02
C ASN A 470 -2.17 -8.58 21.49
N THR A 471 -1.61 -7.41 21.72
CA THR A 471 -2.22 -6.13 21.32
C THR A 471 -1.42 -5.39 20.24
N GLU A 472 -0.18 -5.83 20.00
CA GLU A 472 0.70 -5.24 19.00
C GLU A 472 0.46 -5.86 17.63
N TYR A 473 0.26 -5.04 16.59
CA TYR A 473 0.05 -5.47 15.19
C TYR A 473 -1.10 -6.48 15.00
N LYS A 474 -1.99 -6.63 15.98
CA LYS A 474 -3.03 -7.67 16.02
C LYS A 474 -3.85 -7.75 14.73
N ASN A 475 -4.39 -6.61 14.26
CA ASN A 475 -5.21 -6.58 13.05
C ASN A 475 -4.45 -7.06 11.82
N SER A 476 -3.20 -6.64 11.67
CA SER A 476 -2.34 -6.99 10.53
C SER A 476 -1.95 -8.47 10.53
N LEU A 477 -1.60 -9.02 11.71
CA LEU A 477 -1.21 -10.42 11.85
C LEU A 477 -2.41 -11.35 11.65
N ASP A 478 -3.54 -11.05 12.27
CA ASP A 478 -4.80 -11.77 12.07
C ASP A 478 -5.22 -11.80 10.61
N GLN A 479 -5.17 -10.65 9.92
CA GLN A 479 -5.51 -10.57 8.51
C GLN A 479 -4.64 -11.49 7.65
N LYS A 480 -3.33 -11.50 7.89
CA LYS A 480 -2.40 -12.39 7.17
C LYS A 480 -2.68 -13.86 7.45
N ALA A 481 -2.95 -14.23 8.71
CA ALA A 481 -3.31 -15.60 9.08
C ALA A 481 -4.63 -16.04 8.42
N ARG A 482 -5.66 -15.18 8.39
CA ARG A 482 -6.94 -15.46 7.69
C ARG A 482 -6.76 -15.62 6.19
N LEU A 483 -5.95 -14.78 5.56
CA LEU A 483 -5.61 -14.93 4.14
C LEU A 483 -4.86 -16.24 3.88
N GLY A 484 -3.92 -16.63 4.78
CA GLY A 484 -3.28 -17.94 4.75
C GLY A 484 -4.29 -19.08 4.81
N MET A 485 -5.21 -19.04 5.78
CA MET A 485 -6.29 -20.03 5.90
C MET A 485 -7.17 -20.12 4.65
N LYS A 486 -7.52 -19.00 4.04
CA LYS A 486 -8.30 -18.98 2.78
C LYS A 486 -7.53 -19.65 1.63
N ARG A 487 -6.23 -19.39 1.49
CA ARG A 487 -5.39 -19.99 0.43
C ARG A 487 -5.26 -21.50 0.55
N ILE A 488 -5.08 -22.01 1.76
CA ILE A 488 -4.90 -23.46 1.98
C ILE A 488 -6.20 -24.25 2.05
N LYS A 489 -7.36 -23.56 2.20
CA LYS A 489 -8.68 -24.21 2.32
C LYS A 489 -8.97 -25.28 1.28
N PRO A 490 -8.67 -25.09 -0.04
CA PRO A 490 -8.92 -26.10 -1.06
C PRO A 490 -8.10 -27.40 -0.90
N TYR A 491 -7.05 -27.38 -0.08
CA TYR A 491 -6.12 -28.50 0.14
C TYR A 491 -6.33 -29.17 1.51
N LEU A 492 -7.29 -28.71 2.26
CA LEU A 492 -7.68 -29.32 3.55
C LEU A 492 -8.85 -30.29 3.33
N PRO A 493 -8.90 -31.42 4.10
CA PRO A 493 -10.00 -32.35 4.02
C PRO A 493 -11.31 -31.76 4.49
#